data_4a02eacbaa3f8ffa64d4b764c0a13085
#
_entry.id   4a02eacbaa3f8ffa64d4b764c0a13085
#
_cell.length_a   1.000
_cell.length_b   1.000
_cell.length_c   1.000
_cell.angle_alpha   90.00
_cell.angle_beta   90.00
_cell.angle_gamma   90.00
#
_symmetry.space_group_name_H-M   'P 1'
#
loop_
_entity.id
_entity.type
_entity.pdbx_description
1 polymer ?
#
loop_
_entity_poly.entity_id
_entity_poly.type
_entity_poly.pdbx_seq_one_letter_code
_entity_poly.pdbx_strand_id
1 'polypeptide(L)'
;MTADQYPYLASGLAMSSALTPAWARDGGIKALRERMKDPVTLAKIKAEIPDMIYERGGAETIFISKRAGDFNGMTLAEATGKLGLTDPVDAVIELLKTMSPYLNTFVANEEDLVNYMKRLWVMSCTDGSVGTHPRAAGSYAELIQTYVMQKKVLTLERFVRRSTGQVADTYHLAGRGYIKAGGYADINIFKPEEVRANASYANPMLLATGFRNVIVNGQIAVENDQYTGALSGMVIRRETNKK
;
A
#
# COMPACT_ATOMS: atom_id res chain seq x y z
N MET A 1 5.90 -22.05 -3.91
CA MET A 1 5.48 -20.91 -3.04
C MET A 1 5.76 -19.64 -3.80
N THR A 2 4.84 -18.67 -3.80
CA THR A 2 5.01 -17.34 -4.38
C THR A 2 4.53 -16.30 -3.36
N ALA A 3 5.10 -15.09 -3.40
CA ALA A 3 4.65 -13.93 -2.65
C ALA A 3 4.82 -12.67 -3.48
N ASP A 4 4.26 -11.59 -3.03
CA ASP A 4 4.47 -10.26 -3.58
C ASP A 4 4.84 -9.26 -2.48
N GLN A 5 5.40 -8.12 -2.88
CA GLN A 5 5.94 -7.13 -1.97
C GLN A 5 5.93 -5.74 -2.61
N TYR A 6 5.51 -4.73 -1.85
CA TYR A 6 5.70 -3.31 -2.18
C TYR A 6 6.97 -2.75 -1.50
N PRO A 7 7.58 -1.67 -2.01
CA PRO A 7 8.90 -1.20 -1.57
C PRO A 7 8.83 -0.12 -0.46
N TYR A 8 7.98 -0.28 0.54
CA TYR A 8 7.85 0.69 1.62
C TYR A 8 7.92 0.02 2.99
N LEU A 9 8.43 0.75 3.99
CA LEU A 9 8.61 0.26 5.36
C LEU A 9 7.35 0.43 6.22
N ALA A 10 6.38 1.23 5.78
CA ALA A 10 5.12 1.38 6.48
C ALA A 10 4.03 0.49 5.89
N SER A 11 3.18 -0.03 6.74
CA SER A 11 1.88 -0.60 6.36
C SER A 11 0.80 0.47 6.40
N GLY A 12 -0.26 0.32 5.60
CA GLY A 12 -1.40 1.23 5.57
C GLY A 12 -2.69 0.48 5.79
N LEU A 13 -3.47 0.84 6.83
CA LEU A 13 -4.72 0.15 7.17
C LEU A 13 -5.67 1.02 8.01
N ALA A 14 -6.93 0.61 8.12
CA ALA A 14 -7.89 1.30 8.98
C ALA A 14 -7.51 1.15 10.46
N MET A 15 -7.68 2.21 11.27
CA MET A 15 -7.41 2.21 12.71
C MET A 15 -8.17 1.08 13.43
N SER A 16 -9.43 0.84 13.08
CA SER A 16 -10.20 -0.27 13.63
C SER A 16 -9.54 -1.63 13.35
N SER A 17 -8.95 -1.82 12.16
CA SER A 17 -8.26 -3.07 11.83
C SER A 17 -6.89 -3.18 12.50
N ALA A 18 -6.24 -2.03 12.73
CA ALA A 18 -4.92 -1.98 13.34
C ALA A 18 -4.96 -2.15 14.86
N LEU A 19 -5.92 -1.48 15.52
CA LEU A 19 -5.88 -1.21 16.96
C LEU A 19 -7.15 -1.68 17.70
N THR A 20 -7.94 -2.59 17.09
CA THR A 20 -9.01 -3.28 17.84
C THR A 20 -9.03 -4.77 17.55
N PRO A 21 -9.41 -5.61 18.52
CA PRO A 21 -9.44 -7.06 18.35
C PRO A 21 -10.42 -7.48 17.24
N ALA A 22 -10.09 -8.56 16.54
CA ALA A 22 -10.87 -9.05 15.39
C ALA A 22 -12.35 -9.31 15.76
N TRP A 23 -12.59 -9.95 16.91
CA TRP A 23 -13.93 -10.24 17.39
C TRP A 23 -14.78 -8.98 17.62
N ALA A 24 -14.15 -7.86 18.05
CA ALA A 24 -14.85 -6.60 18.32
C ALA A 24 -15.34 -5.92 17.03
N ARG A 25 -14.63 -6.09 15.91
CA ARG A 25 -14.97 -5.48 14.61
C ARG A 25 -15.75 -6.42 13.66
N ASP A 26 -16.08 -7.63 14.09
CA ASP A 26 -16.93 -8.52 13.30
C ASP A 26 -18.27 -7.84 13.01
N GLY A 27 -18.69 -7.78 11.73
CA GLY A 27 -19.80 -6.96 11.24
C GLY A 27 -19.43 -5.50 10.92
N GLY A 28 -18.13 -5.13 10.98
CA GLY A 28 -17.58 -3.84 10.55
C GLY A 28 -17.68 -2.73 11.60
N ILE A 29 -17.37 -1.49 11.18
CA ILE A 29 -17.23 -0.33 12.08
C ILE A 29 -18.52 0.00 12.82
N LYS A 30 -19.69 -0.23 12.23
CA LYS A 30 -20.98 0.00 12.91
C LYS A 30 -21.14 -0.97 14.07
N ALA A 31 -20.86 -2.25 13.88
CA ALA A 31 -20.94 -3.27 14.91
C ALA A 31 -19.92 -3.02 16.03
N LEU A 32 -18.70 -2.59 15.70
CA LEU A 32 -17.70 -2.17 16.68
C LEU A 32 -18.24 -1.03 17.56
N ARG A 33 -18.83 0.01 16.97
CA ARG A 33 -19.40 1.14 17.70
C ARG A 33 -20.55 0.74 18.62
N GLU A 34 -21.40 -0.19 18.20
CA GLU A 34 -22.47 -0.72 19.07
C GLU A 34 -21.88 -1.49 20.26
N ARG A 35 -20.87 -2.33 20.04
CA ARG A 35 -20.19 -3.06 21.12
C ARG A 35 -19.49 -2.12 22.11
N MET A 36 -18.95 -1.01 21.64
CA MET A 36 -18.31 0.02 22.49
C MET A 36 -19.29 0.75 23.41
N LYS A 37 -20.61 0.64 23.22
CA LYS A 37 -21.62 1.23 24.11
C LYS A 37 -21.81 0.40 25.40
N ASP A 38 -21.52 -0.90 25.35
CA ASP A 38 -21.57 -1.74 26.54
C ASP A 38 -20.27 -1.62 27.34
N PRO A 39 -20.34 -1.18 28.62
CA PRO A 39 -19.15 -0.93 29.43
C PRO A 39 -18.27 -2.18 29.63
N VAL A 40 -18.87 -3.36 29.74
CA VAL A 40 -18.12 -4.61 29.94
C VAL A 40 -17.36 -4.98 28.68
N THR A 41 -18.01 -4.88 27.54
CA THR A 41 -17.39 -5.15 26.22
C THR A 41 -16.32 -4.11 25.89
N LEU A 42 -16.58 -2.83 26.18
CA LEU A 42 -15.58 -1.75 26.01
C LEU A 42 -14.33 -2.00 26.83
N ALA A 43 -14.47 -2.41 28.10
CA ALA A 43 -13.33 -2.74 28.95
C ALA A 43 -12.48 -3.89 28.35
N LYS A 44 -13.13 -4.92 27.79
CA LYS A 44 -12.41 -6.02 27.10
C LYS A 44 -11.67 -5.51 25.85
N ILE A 45 -12.31 -4.66 25.03
CA ILE A 45 -11.66 -4.06 23.84
C ILE A 45 -10.44 -3.26 24.28
N LYS A 46 -10.57 -2.39 25.28
CA LYS A 46 -9.47 -1.53 25.80
C LYS A 46 -8.31 -2.35 26.34
N ALA A 47 -8.56 -3.50 26.94
CA ALA A 47 -7.53 -4.35 27.50
C ALA A 47 -6.57 -4.96 26.45
N GLU A 48 -7.03 -5.13 25.19
CA GLU A 48 -6.20 -5.69 24.12
C GLU A 48 -5.46 -4.62 23.28
N ILE A 49 -5.88 -3.35 23.34
CA ILE A 49 -5.31 -2.26 22.53
C ILE A 49 -3.83 -1.98 22.85
N PRO A 50 -3.36 -2.01 24.11
CA PRO A 50 -1.96 -1.73 24.44
C PRO A 50 -0.98 -2.63 23.68
N ASP A 51 -1.24 -3.93 23.61
CA ASP A 51 -0.40 -4.89 22.88
C ASP A 51 -0.37 -4.56 21.38
N MET A 52 -1.51 -4.17 20.80
CA MET A 52 -1.61 -3.78 19.39
C MET A 52 -0.85 -2.48 19.09
N ILE A 53 -0.83 -1.51 20.01
CA ILE A 53 -0.03 -0.30 19.90
C ILE A 53 1.45 -0.67 19.99
N TYR A 54 1.84 -1.51 20.94
CA TYR A 54 3.22 -1.97 21.13
C TYR A 54 3.75 -2.71 19.88
N GLU A 55 3.00 -3.67 19.34
CA GLU A 55 3.35 -4.41 18.12
C GLU A 55 3.54 -3.52 16.90
N ARG A 56 3.01 -2.28 16.93
CA ARG A 56 3.16 -1.28 15.86
C ARG A 56 4.20 -0.20 16.17
N GLY A 57 5.06 -0.46 17.17
CA GLY A 57 6.18 0.42 17.51
C GLY A 57 5.86 1.54 18.48
N GLY A 58 4.64 1.57 19.05
CA GLY A 58 4.21 2.61 20.00
C GLY A 58 3.39 3.74 19.36
N ALA A 59 2.81 4.58 20.19
CA ALA A 59 1.89 5.65 19.75
C ALA A 59 2.59 6.73 18.90
N GLU A 60 3.89 6.93 19.06
CA GLU A 60 4.71 7.90 18.33
C GLU A 60 4.97 7.47 16.88
N THR A 61 4.89 6.17 16.57
CA THR A 61 5.16 5.63 15.24
C THR A 61 3.88 5.32 14.45
N ILE A 62 2.72 5.42 15.10
CA ILE A 62 1.42 5.23 14.47
C ILE A 62 0.93 6.57 13.93
N PHE A 63 0.99 6.74 12.62
CA PHE A 63 0.65 7.97 11.93
C PHE A 63 -0.78 7.94 11.39
N ILE A 64 -1.60 8.92 11.76
CA ILE A 64 -2.99 9.08 11.30
C ILE A 64 -2.96 9.80 9.95
N SER A 65 -3.14 9.05 8.86
CA SER A 65 -2.94 9.59 7.52
C SER A 65 -4.20 10.25 6.93
N LYS A 66 -5.41 9.75 7.25
CA LYS A 66 -6.68 10.24 6.68
C LYS A 66 -7.90 9.89 7.52
N ARG A 67 -9.03 10.51 7.18
CA ARG A 67 -10.38 10.25 7.73
C ARG A 67 -10.51 10.50 9.25
N ALA A 68 -9.74 11.44 9.75
CA ALA A 68 -9.73 11.85 11.15
C ALA A 68 -9.84 13.37 11.33
N GLY A 69 -10.32 14.12 10.33
CA GLY A 69 -10.47 15.57 10.41
C GLY A 69 -9.17 16.26 10.81
N ASP A 70 -9.21 17.05 11.87
CA ASP A 70 -8.06 17.82 12.39
C ASP A 70 -6.94 16.96 13.00
N PHE A 71 -7.10 15.64 13.06
CA PHE A 71 -6.07 14.71 13.50
C PHE A 71 -5.25 14.11 12.33
N ASN A 72 -5.64 14.41 11.08
CA ASN A 72 -4.84 13.98 9.94
C ASN A 72 -3.44 14.61 9.99
N GLY A 73 -2.43 13.80 9.75
CA GLY A 73 -1.03 14.24 9.80
C GLY A 73 -0.36 14.13 11.16
N MET A 74 -1.09 13.70 12.19
CA MET A 74 -0.58 13.51 13.56
C MET A 74 -0.20 12.06 13.83
N THR A 75 0.71 11.85 14.77
CA THR A 75 0.88 10.56 15.41
C THR A 75 -0.28 10.29 16.38
N LEU A 76 -0.43 9.04 16.79
CA LEU A 76 -1.42 8.70 17.82
C LEU A 76 -1.10 9.40 19.16
N ALA A 77 0.18 9.56 19.49
CA ALA A 77 0.62 10.29 20.70
C ALA A 77 0.20 11.77 20.66
N GLU A 78 0.44 12.46 19.52
CA GLU A 78 0.02 13.85 19.32
C GLU A 78 -1.51 14.00 19.36
N ALA A 79 -2.23 13.08 18.75
CA ALA A 79 -3.70 13.05 18.79
C ALA A 79 -4.24 12.84 20.21
N THR A 80 -3.57 12.00 21.01
CA THR A 80 -3.89 11.78 22.43
C THR A 80 -3.78 13.09 23.21
N GLY A 81 -2.67 13.82 23.07
CA GLY A 81 -2.47 15.12 23.72
C GLY A 81 -3.50 16.16 23.26
N LYS A 82 -3.80 16.22 21.96
CA LYS A 82 -4.80 17.13 21.39
C LYS A 82 -6.22 16.87 21.91
N LEU A 83 -6.55 15.61 22.22
CA LEU A 83 -7.81 15.23 22.85
C LEU A 83 -7.85 15.56 24.36
N GLY A 84 -6.74 16.04 24.95
CA GLY A 84 -6.62 16.26 26.40
C GLY A 84 -6.54 14.96 27.20
N LEU A 85 -6.16 13.85 26.56
CA LEU A 85 -6.01 12.53 27.15
C LEU A 85 -4.54 12.21 27.44
N THR A 86 -4.31 11.28 28.35
CA THR A 86 -2.96 10.79 28.69
C THR A 86 -2.70 9.37 28.20
N ASP A 87 -3.77 8.59 27.97
CA ASP A 87 -3.69 7.21 27.51
C ASP A 87 -4.04 7.10 26.02
N PRO A 88 -3.12 6.64 25.16
CA PRO A 88 -3.41 6.40 23.74
C PRO A 88 -4.56 5.43 23.50
N VAL A 89 -4.84 4.51 24.44
CA VAL A 89 -5.99 3.59 24.36
C VAL A 89 -7.30 4.37 24.32
N ASP A 90 -7.42 5.39 25.19
CA ASP A 90 -8.60 6.24 25.23
C ASP A 90 -8.75 7.07 23.95
N ALA A 91 -7.63 7.54 23.39
CA ALA A 91 -7.63 8.27 22.12
C ALA A 91 -8.11 7.39 20.95
N VAL A 92 -7.68 6.13 20.89
CA VAL A 92 -8.18 5.16 19.90
C VAL A 92 -9.71 5.03 20.01
N ILE A 93 -10.22 4.85 21.21
CA ILE A 93 -11.66 4.71 21.44
C ILE A 93 -12.41 5.98 21.02
N GLU A 94 -11.95 7.17 21.46
CA GLU A 94 -12.59 8.44 21.10
C GLU A 94 -12.63 8.66 19.58
N LEU A 95 -11.53 8.45 18.90
CA LEU A 95 -11.47 8.58 17.43
C LEU A 95 -12.42 7.61 16.73
N LEU A 96 -12.51 6.37 17.21
CA LEU A 96 -13.35 5.35 16.58
C LEU A 96 -14.85 5.54 16.82
N LYS A 97 -15.27 6.26 17.88
CA LYS A 97 -16.69 6.59 18.14
C LYS A 97 -17.35 7.32 16.96
N THR A 98 -16.64 8.27 16.38
CA THR A 98 -17.21 9.17 15.36
C THR A 98 -16.51 9.08 14.02
N MET A 99 -15.24 8.68 13.98
CA MET A 99 -14.39 8.68 12.79
C MET A 99 -14.02 7.25 12.36
N SER A 100 -13.42 7.14 11.20
CA SER A 100 -12.84 5.89 10.68
C SER A 100 -11.43 6.17 10.17
N PRO A 101 -10.48 6.51 11.09
CA PRO A 101 -9.13 6.89 10.72
C PRO A 101 -8.42 5.81 9.91
N TYR A 102 -7.55 6.24 9.01
CA TYR A 102 -6.61 5.38 8.31
C TYR A 102 -5.19 5.67 8.80
N LEU A 103 -4.44 4.63 9.06
CA LEU A 103 -3.11 4.73 9.67
C LEU A 103 -2.03 4.31 8.67
N ASN A 104 -0.85 4.91 8.82
CA ASN A 104 0.41 4.36 8.35
C ASN A 104 1.27 3.99 9.57
N THR A 105 1.74 2.75 9.65
CA THR A 105 2.53 2.25 10.77
C THR A 105 3.88 1.75 10.26
N PHE A 106 4.99 2.29 10.79
CA PHE A 106 6.34 1.99 10.34
C PHE A 106 6.88 0.77 11.10
N VAL A 107 6.43 -0.42 10.71
CA VAL A 107 6.69 -1.70 11.40
C VAL A 107 7.71 -2.60 10.68
N ALA A 108 8.08 -2.29 9.45
CA ALA A 108 9.07 -3.05 8.70
C ALA A 108 10.45 -2.39 8.79
N ASN A 109 11.51 -3.19 8.74
CA ASN A 109 12.87 -2.70 8.57
C ASN A 109 13.36 -2.92 7.13
N GLU A 110 14.37 -2.16 6.74
CA GLU A 110 14.88 -2.22 5.38
C GLU A 110 15.64 -3.51 5.07
N GLU A 111 16.31 -4.09 6.05
CA GLU A 111 17.07 -5.33 5.85
C GLU A 111 16.14 -6.47 5.45
N ASP A 112 15.03 -6.65 6.16
CA ASP A 112 14.02 -7.65 5.82
C ASP A 112 13.39 -7.38 4.46
N LEU A 113 13.03 -6.11 4.19
CA LEU A 113 12.47 -5.71 2.91
C LEU A 113 13.42 -6.07 1.75
N VAL A 114 14.70 -5.76 1.88
CA VAL A 114 15.75 -6.09 0.89
C VAL A 114 15.97 -7.60 0.79
N ASN A 115 15.98 -8.32 1.91
CA ASN A 115 16.14 -9.77 1.92
C ASN A 115 15.01 -10.48 1.15
N TYR A 116 13.76 -10.06 1.35
CA TYR A 116 12.64 -10.58 0.55
C TYR A 116 12.71 -10.13 -0.90
N MET A 117 13.09 -8.88 -1.15
CA MET A 117 13.21 -8.34 -2.51
C MET A 117 14.17 -9.13 -3.40
N LYS A 118 15.24 -9.67 -2.83
CA LYS A 118 16.23 -10.52 -3.52
C LYS A 118 15.73 -11.93 -3.86
N ARG A 119 14.63 -12.40 -3.25
CA ARG A 119 14.13 -13.76 -3.49
C ARG A 119 13.49 -13.90 -4.87
N LEU A 120 13.85 -14.98 -5.59
CA LEU A 120 13.37 -15.21 -6.95
C LEU A 120 11.86 -15.46 -7.05
N TRP A 121 11.25 -15.94 -5.98
CA TRP A 121 9.83 -16.24 -5.89
C TRP A 121 8.96 -15.04 -5.45
N VAL A 122 9.58 -13.88 -5.13
CA VAL A 122 8.86 -12.66 -4.74
C VAL A 122 8.64 -11.76 -5.94
N MET A 123 7.38 -11.42 -6.18
CA MET A 123 6.93 -10.49 -7.22
C MET A 123 6.85 -9.05 -6.70
N SER A 124 6.68 -8.08 -7.59
CA SER A 124 6.34 -6.71 -7.22
C SER A 124 4.83 -6.54 -7.15
N CYS A 125 4.36 -5.81 -6.15
CA CYS A 125 2.97 -5.36 -6.06
C CYS A 125 2.89 -3.90 -5.60
N THR A 126 1.70 -3.34 -5.59
CA THR A 126 1.43 -2.02 -5.01
C THR A 126 0.71 -2.13 -3.67
N ASP A 127 -0.12 -3.17 -3.46
CA ASP A 127 -1.10 -3.25 -2.37
C ASP A 127 -1.85 -1.92 -2.19
N GLY A 128 -2.09 -1.24 -3.33
CA GLY A 128 -2.50 0.15 -3.37
C GLY A 128 -3.97 0.33 -3.02
N SER A 129 -4.24 1.29 -2.14
CA SER A 129 -5.56 1.89 -1.96
C SER A 129 -5.44 3.40 -2.11
N VAL A 130 -6.47 4.02 -2.71
CA VAL A 130 -6.41 5.43 -3.09
C VAL A 130 -6.31 6.35 -1.87
N GLY A 131 -5.26 7.17 -1.86
CA GLY A 131 -5.23 8.41 -1.09
C GLY A 131 -4.69 8.32 0.33
N THR A 132 -4.07 7.21 0.76
CA THR A 132 -3.61 7.07 2.16
C THR A 132 -2.14 6.67 2.31
N HIS A 133 -1.54 6.08 1.29
CA HIS A 133 -0.18 5.58 1.31
C HIS A 133 0.47 5.79 -0.07
N PRO A 134 1.75 6.17 -0.17
CA PRO A 134 2.42 6.42 -1.46
C PRO A 134 2.49 5.19 -2.37
N ARG A 135 2.30 3.98 -1.84
CA ARG A 135 2.40 2.73 -2.58
C ARG A 135 1.43 2.61 -3.76
N ALA A 136 0.27 3.29 -3.71
CA ALA A 136 -0.69 3.25 -4.81
C ALA A 136 -0.16 3.92 -6.08
N ALA A 137 0.53 5.05 -5.96
CA ALA A 137 1.04 5.84 -7.08
C ALA A 137 2.53 5.65 -7.33
N GLY A 138 3.32 5.27 -6.31
CA GLY A 138 4.78 5.32 -6.36
C GLY A 138 5.50 3.98 -6.42
N SER A 139 4.88 2.83 -6.12
CA SER A 139 5.61 1.56 -5.87
C SER A 139 6.59 1.15 -6.98
N TYR A 140 6.17 1.17 -8.23
CA TYR A 140 7.05 0.75 -9.33
C TYR A 140 8.15 1.77 -9.62
N ALA A 141 7.85 3.06 -9.51
CA ALA A 141 8.85 4.11 -9.66
C ALA A 141 9.87 4.08 -8.50
N GLU A 142 9.42 3.82 -7.27
CA GLU A 142 10.27 3.63 -6.10
C GLU A 142 11.21 2.42 -6.25
N LEU A 143 10.71 1.31 -6.78
CA LEU A 143 11.54 0.14 -7.10
C LEU A 143 12.64 0.50 -8.10
N ILE A 144 12.31 1.26 -9.17
CA ILE A 144 13.30 1.69 -10.16
C ILE A 144 14.29 2.68 -9.54
N GLN A 145 13.78 3.79 -8.99
CA GLN A 145 14.61 4.89 -8.51
C GLN A 145 15.54 4.43 -7.37
N THR A 146 14.95 3.82 -6.33
CA THR A 146 15.68 3.51 -5.09
C THR A 146 16.39 2.17 -5.18
N TYR A 147 15.71 1.09 -5.56
CA TYR A 147 16.26 -0.25 -5.42
C TYR A 147 17.00 -0.76 -6.66
N VAL A 148 16.74 -0.21 -7.86
CA VAL A 148 17.53 -0.50 -9.06
C VAL A 148 18.66 0.52 -9.21
N MET A 149 18.33 1.81 -9.24
CA MET A 149 19.31 2.84 -9.63
C MET A 149 20.23 3.28 -8.49
N GLN A 150 19.68 3.58 -7.30
CA GLN A 150 20.47 4.13 -6.20
C GLN A 150 21.15 3.03 -5.38
N LYS A 151 20.38 2.11 -4.80
CA LYS A 151 20.88 1.05 -3.89
C LYS A 151 21.41 -0.18 -4.62
N LYS A 152 21.08 -0.35 -5.89
CA LYS A 152 21.51 -1.50 -6.73
C LYS A 152 21.20 -2.87 -6.11
N VAL A 153 20.08 -2.97 -5.42
CA VAL A 153 19.57 -4.21 -4.81
C VAL A 153 19.07 -5.19 -5.87
N LEU A 154 18.44 -4.64 -6.92
CA LEU A 154 17.95 -5.37 -8.09
C LEU A 154 18.67 -4.89 -9.35
N THR A 155 18.87 -5.79 -10.31
CA THR A 155 19.14 -5.37 -11.69
C THR A 155 17.84 -4.93 -12.36
N LEU A 156 17.94 -4.14 -13.44
CA LEU A 156 16.76 -3.71 -14.21
C LEU A 156 15.98 -4.92 -14.76
N GLU A 157 16.69 -5.93 -15.28
CA GLU A 157 16.10 -7.16 -15.83
C GLU A 157 15.34 -7.92 -14.74
N ARG A 158 15.92 -8.00 -13.54
CA ARG A 158 15.23 -8.66 -12.41
C ARG A 158 13.99 -7.90 -11.98
N PHE A 159 14.06 -6.57 -11.91
CA PHE A 159 12.89 -5.73 -11.65
C PHE A 159 11.80 -5.93 -12.71
N VAL A 160 12.16 -5.88 -13.99
CA VAL A 160 11.21 -6.11 -15.09
C VAL A 160 10.57 -7.49 -14.97
N ARG A 161 11.39 -8.55 -14.84
CA ARG A 161 10.90 -9.94 -14.73
C ARG A 161 9.89 -10.11 -13.59
N ARG A 162 10.21 -9.61 -12.38
CA ARG A 162 9.36 -9.76 -11.20
C ARG A 162 8.08 -8.91 -11.25
N SER A 163 8.05 -7.87 -12.09
CA SER A 163 6.93 -6.94 -12.23
C SER A 163 6.04 -7.24 -13.45
N THR A 164 6.45 -8.13 -14.34
CA THR A 164 5.74 -8.45 -15.59
C THR A 164 5.59 -9.95 -15.80
N GLY A 165 6.54 -10.61 -16.44
CA GLY A 165 6.45 -12.02 -16.83
C GLY A 165 6.25 -12.96 -15.66
N GLN A 166 6.91 -12.74 -14.50
CA GLN A 166 6.72 -13.58 -13.32
C GLN A 166 5.29 -13.48 -12.77
N VAL A 167 4.70 -12.28 -12.79
CA VAL A 167 3.30 -12.06 -12.41
C VAL A 167 2.37 -12.77 -13.38
N ALA A 168 2.59 -12.59 -14.70
CA ALA A 168 1.77 -13.21 -15.74
C ALA A 168 1.79 -14.74 -15.67
N ASP A 169 2.96 -15.34 -15.46
CA ASP A 169 3.12 -16.79 -15.29
C ASP A 169 2.40 -17.29 -14.04
N THR A 170 2.55 -16.57 -12.91
CA THR A 170 1.96 -16.96 -11.61
C THR A 170 0.43 -16.92 -11.64
N TYR A 171 -0.14 -15.90 -12.29
CA TYR A 171 -1.60 -15.71 -12.36
C TYR A 171 -2.22 -16.27 -13.64
N HIS A 172 -1.41 -16.88 -14.52
CA HIS A 172 -1.86 -17.43 -15.82
C HIS A 172 -2.58 -16.39 -16.69
N LEU A 173 -1.90 -15.22 -16.88
CA LEU A 173 -2.41 -14.13 -17.71
C LEU A 173 -1.97 -14.33 -19.15
N ALA A 174 -2.85 -14.88 -19.98
CA ALA A 174 -2.54 -15.19 -21.37
C ALA A 174 -2.18 -13.95 -22.20
N GLY A 175 -1.12 -14.06 -22.98
CA GLY A 175 -0.67 -13.02 -23.91
C GLY A 175 -0.09 -11.76 -23.28
N ARG A 176 0.16 -11.74 -21.96
CA ARG A 176 0.69 -10.57 -21.22
C ARG A 176 2.00 -10.89 -20.52
N GLY A 177 2.68 -9.85 -20.04
CA GLY A 177 3.93 -9.95 -19.28
C GLY A 177 5.19 -10.13 -20.10
N TYR A 178 5.08 -10.29 -21.43
CA TYR A 178 6.19 -10.47 -22.36
C TYR A 178 5.94 -9.69 -23.64
N ILE A 179 7.01 -9.10 -24.19
CA ILE A 179 6.98 -8.49 -25.53
C ILE A 179 7.20 -9.62 -26.55
N LYS A 180 6.13 -10.03 -27.23
CA LYS A 180 6.15 -11.07 -28.29
C LYS A 180 5.07 -10.80 -29.33
N ALA A 181 5.29 -11.27 -30.56
CA ALA A 181 4.28 -11.19 -31.61
C ALA A 181 2.98 -11.90 -31.18
N GLY A 182 1.82 -11.28 -31.42
CA GLY A 182 0.50 -11.77 -31.02
C GLY A 182 0.16 -11.55 -29.54
N GLY A 183 1.04 -10.95 -28.74
CA GLY A 183 0.76 -10.53 -27.36
C GLY A 183 0.03 -9.20 -27.27
N TYR A 184 -0.58 -8.94 -26.12
CA TYR A 184 -1.14 -7.62 -25.83
C TYR A 184 -0.03 -6.60 -25.67
N ALA A 185 -0.20 -5.42 -26.26
CA ALA A 185 0.77 -4.33 -26.14
C ALA A 185 0.51 -3.51 -24.87
N ASP A 186 0.99 -4.04 -23.74
CA ASP A 186 1.10 -3.33 -22.47
C ASP A 186 2.59 -3.00 -22.27
N ILE A 187 3.00 -1.80 -22.67
CA ILE A 187 4.43 -1.45 -22.82
C ILE A 187 4.72 -0.11 -22.16
N ASN A 188 5.77 -0.07 -21.35
CA ASN A 188 6.31 1.16 -20.79
C ASN A 188 7.63 1.52 -21.52
N ILE A 189 7.76 2.77 -21.97
CA ILE A 189 8.97 3.32 -22.57
C ILE A 189 9.51 4.39 -21.63
N PHE A 190 10.69 4.14 -21.05
CA PHE A 190 11.32 5.04 -20.07
C PHE A 190 12.84 4.89 -20.07
N LYS A 191 13.54 5.87 -19.50
CA LYS A 191 14.94 5.75 -19.11
C LYS A 191 14.99 5.59 -17.59
N PRO A 192 15.63 4.53 -17.06
CA PRO A 192 15.64 4.26 -15.62
C PRO A 192 16.15 5.42 -14.77
N GLU A 193 17.15 6.15 -15.25
CA GLU A 193 17.76 7.30 -14.60
C GLU A 193 16.86 8.55 -14.52
N GLU A 194 15.83 8.63 -15.38
CA GLU A 194 14.86 9.73 -15.41
C GLU A 194 13.63 9.47 -14.53
N VAL A 195 13.40 8.21 -14.12
CA VAL A 195 12.22 7.85 -13.31
C VAL A 195 12.29 8.48 -11.92
N ARG A 196 11.16 9.09 -11.49
CA ARG A 196 11.01 9.69 -10.15
C ARG A 196 9.75 9.18 -9.47
N ALA A 197 9.93 8.72 -8.24
CA ALA A 197 8.85 8.38 -7.32
C ALA A 197 8.45 9.64 -6.53
N ASN A 198 7.46 10.36 -7.01
CA ASN A 198 7.04 11.63 -6.42
C ASN A 198 6.09 11.47 -5.23
N ALA A 199 5.43 10.31 -5.11
CA ALA A 199 4.52 10.04 -4.02
C ALA A 199 5.26 9.95 -2.68
N SER A 200 4.71 10.59 -1.66
CA SER A 200 5.21 10.56 -0.28
C SER A 200 4.05 10.33 0.71
N TYR A 201 4.35 10.07 1.98
CA TYR A 201 3.30 9.95 2.99
C TYR A 201 2.50 11.25 3.18
N ALA A 202 3.12 12.41 2.96
CA ALA A 202 2.44 13.71 2.97
C ALA A 202 1.58 13.93 1.71
N ASN A 203 2.06 13.47 0.55
CA ASN A 203 1.41 13.63 -0.75
C ASN A 203 1.32 12.27 -1.48
N PRO A 204 0.48 11.34 -1.01
CA PRO A 204 0.52 9.93 -1.44
C PRO A 204 0.02 9.69 -2.88
N MET A 205 -0.61 10.67 -3.51
CA MET A 205 -1.23 10.53 -4.83
C MET A 205 -0.47 11.26 -5.95
N LEU A 206 0.71 11.82 -5.65
CA LEU A 206 1.56 12.39 -6.70
C LEU A 206 2.00 11.27 -7.64
N LEU A 207 1.73 11.47 -8.93
CA LEU A 207 2.09 10.51 -9.96
C LEU A 207 3.60 10.50 -10.19
N ALA A 208 4.12 9.31 -10.51
CA ALA A 208 5.50 9.15 -10.93
C ALA A 208 5.75 9.87 -12.26
N THR A 209 7.00 10.27 -12.49
CA THR A 209 7.46 10.90 -13.75
C THR A 209 8.66 10.18 -14.33
N GLY A 210 9.06 10.53 -15.57
CA GLY A 210 10.16 9.90 -16.30
C GLY A 210 9.68 8.79 -17.26
N PHE A 211 8.38 8.73 -17.55
CA PHE A 211 7.81 7.79 -18.51
C PHE A 211 7.46 8.52 -19.81
N ARG A 212 8.21 8.19 -20.88
CA ARG A 212 7.93 8.73 -22.21
C ARG A 212 6.59 8.28 -22.72
N ASN A 213 6.32 6.95 -22.65
CA ASN A 213 5.02 6.40 -23.01
C ASN A 213 4.64 5.26 -22.07
N VAL A 214 3.35 5.22 -21.72
CA VAL A 214 2.67 4.05 -21.14
C VAL A 214 1.58 3.62 -22.11
N ILE A 215 1.72 2.43 -22.66
CA ILE A 215 0.81 1.84 -23.64
C ILE A 215 0.02 0.74 -22.93
N VAL A 216 -1.31 0.78 -23.05
CA VAL A 216 -2.23 -0.23 -22.49
C VAL A 216 -3.11 -0.75 -23.60
N ASN A 217 -3.09 -2.06 -23.80
CA ASN A 217 -3.82 -2.73 -24.90
C ASN A 217 -3.61 -2.05 -26.27
N GLY A 218 -2.39 -1.60 -26.56
CA GLY A 218 -2.01 -0.98 -27.83
C GLY A 218 -2.35 0.51 -27.96
N GLN A 219 -2.93 1.15 -26.94
CA GLN A 219 -3.24 2.59 -26.94
C GLN A 219 -2.32 3.34 -25.99
N ILE A 220 -1.84 4.50 -26.38
CA ILE A 220 -1.01 5.36 -25.54
C ILE A 220 -1.91 5.98 -24.46
N ALA A 221 -1.76 5.53 -23.21
CA ALA A 221 -2.47 6.05 -22.05
C ALA A 221 -1.73 7.20 -21.36
N VAL A 222 -0.39 7.21 -21.42
CA VAL A 222 0.45 8.31 -20.95
C VAL A 222 1.48 8.62 -22.04
N GLU A 223 1.66 9.90 -22.33
CA GLU A 223 2.69 10.42 -23.22
C GLU A 223 3.44 11.57 -22.53
N ASN A 224 4.77 11.47 -22.43
CA ASN A 224 5.63 12.45 -21.76
C ASN A 224 5.07 12.85 -20.38
N ASP A 225 4.80 11.84 -19.53
CA ASP A 225 4.24 11.96 -18.18
C ASP A 225 2.80 12.55 -18.11
N GLN A 226 2.14 12.79 -19.24
CA GLN A 226 0.78 13.33 -19.30
C GLN A 226 -0.24 12.26 -19.68
N TYR A 227 -1.32 12.16 -18.91
CA TYR A 227 -2.43 11.27 -19.24
C TYR A 227 -3.16 11.74 -20.49
N THR A 228 -3.33 10.85 -21.47
CA THR A 228 -3.94 11.17 -22.78
C THR A 228 -5.48 11.18 -22.77
N GLY A 229 -6.10 10.69 -21.70
CA GLY A 229 -7.54 10.46 -21.64
C GLY A 229 -7.98 9.08 -22.16
N ALA A 230 -7.06 8.25 -22.64
CA ALA A 230 -7.39 6.93 -23.17
C ALA A 230 -7.87 5.97 -22.06
N LEU A 231 -9.05 5.39 -22.23
CA LEU A 231 -9.65 4.37 -21.35
C LEU A 231 -9.50 2.98 -21.98
N SER A 232 -8.27 2.54 -22.19
CA SER A 232 -7.92 1.29 -22.88
C SER A 232 -7.81 0.05 -21.99
N GLY A 233 -8.05 0.20 -20.69
CA GLY A 233 -8.07 -0.90 -19.73
C GLY A 233 -9.20 -1.92 -20.01
N MET A 234 -8.96 -3.18 -19.66
CA MET A 234 -9.97 -4.24 -19.73
C MET A 234 -9.91 -5.11 -18.47
N VAL A 235 -11.02 -5.78 -18.17
CA VAL A 235 -11.05 -6.80 -17.12
C VAL A 235 -10.31 -8.04 -17.60
N ILE A 236 -9.22 -8.40 -16.90
CA ILE A 236 -8.44 -9.60 -17.19
C ILE A 236 -8.96 -10.71 -16.28
N ARG A 237 -9.27 -11.86 -16.88
CA ARG A 237 -9.69 -13.07 -16.15
C ARG A 237 -8.62 -14.15 -16.31
N ARG A 238 -8.37 -14.88 -15.22
CA ARG A 238 -7.51 -16.05 -15.26
C ARG A 238 -8.09 -17.06 -16.26
N GLU A 239 -7.26 -17.57 -17.18
CA GLU A 239 -7.65 -18.71 -17.97
C GLU A 239 -7.78 -19.96 -17.07
N THR A 240 -8.96 -20.52 -16.99
CA THR A 240 -9.16 -21.85 -16.43
C THR A 240 -8.86 -22.84 -17.55
N ASN A 241 -7.82 -23.67 -17.37
CA ASN A 241 -7.65 -24.83 -18.23
C ASN A 241 -8.97 -25.61 -18.21
N LYS A 242 -9.72 -25.58 -19.30
CA LYS A 242 -10.77 -26.58 -19.52
C LYS A 242 -10.04 -27.92 -19.57
N LYS A 243 -10.18 -28.71 -18.51
CA LYS A 243 -9.81 -30.13 -18.54
C LYS A 243 -10.66 -30.86 -19.56
#